data_dd7b318c6f88290b3072ece6a9c78a42
#
_entry.id   dd7b318c6f88290b3072ece6a9c78a42
#
_cell.length_a   1.000
_cell.length_b   1.000
_cell.length_c   1.000
_cell.angle_alpha   90.00
_cell.angle_beta   90.00
_cell.angle_gamma   90.00
#
_symmetry.space_group_name_H-M   'P 1'
#
loop_
_entity.id
_entity.type
_entity.pdbx_description
1 polymer ?
#
loop_
_entity_poly.entity_id
_entity_poly.type
_entity_poly.pdbx_seq_one_letter_code
_entity_poly.pdbx_strand_id
1 'polypeptide(L)'
;MVTPQTKGKDGSHPVKILALESSAVAASAALCEDETLIAQAFQNSGLTHSQTLLPMVEHLLQGCSLTPADLDLIAVAAGPGSFTGLRIGVATAKGLAWAAQRPCAGCSTLESMAWNLAGFSGQVCAAMDARRHQIYNARFQVDGQCPRRLTPDRAISLDDLVQELAGTQTPQLVVGDGAQLCYDALTAAGIPAVLAPPNLRMQSAWGVARQALALAQAGQTLSPAQLVPVYHRLSQAERERLEREQAAQTHHPQ
;
A
#
# COMPACT_ATOMS: atom_id res chain seq x y z
N MET A 1 31.31 -7.04 17.35
CA MET A 1 31.84 -7.71 16.15
C MET A 1 31.04 -7.16 14.99
N VAL A 2 31.65 -6.36 14.11
CA VAL A 2 30.97 -5.83 12.91
C VAL A 2 30.97 -6.97 11.90
N THR A 3 29.79 -7.47 11.55
CA THR A 3 29.62 -8.45 10.48
C THR A 3 30.04 -7.81 9.15
N PRO A 4 30.81 -8.49 8.28
CA PRO A 4 31.18 -7.95 6.99
C PRO A 4 29.94 -7.71 6.13
N GLN A 5 29.83 -6.51 5.55
CA GLN A 5 28.81 -6.16 4.57
C GLN A 5 28.89 -7.15 3.39
N THR A 6 27.83 -7.91 3.19
CA THR A 6 27.71 -8.77 2.01
C THR A 6 27.50 -7.89 0.78
N LYS A 7 28.45 -7.91 -0.15
CA LYS A 7 28.28 -7.27 -1.47
C LYS A 7 27.15 -7.94 -2.22
N GLY A 8 26.26 -7.14 -2.83
CA GLY A 8 25.25 -7.64 -3.76
C GLY A 8 25.87 -8.51 -4.87
N LYS A 9 25.06 -9.36 -5.50
CA LYS A 9 25.51 -10.33 -6.52
C LYS A 9 26.23 -9.69 -7.73
N ASP A 10 26.11 -8.38 -7.90
CA ASP A 10 26.70 -7.59 -8.99
C ASP A 10 27.79 -6.59 -8.52
N GLY A 11 28.16 -6.64 -7.23
CA GLY A 11 29.16 -5.72 -6.66
C GLY A 11 28.60 -4.35 -6.25
N SER A 12 27.29 -4.11 -6.38
CA SER A 12 26.60 -2.91 -5.89
C SER A 12 26.44 -2.94 -4.37
N HIS A 13 26.32 -1.77 -3.74
CA HIS A 13 25.99 -1.67 -2.34
C HIS A 13 24.51 -2.04 -2.17
N PRO A 14 24.14 -2.91 -1.19
CA PRO A 14 22.75 -3.26 -0.98
C PRO A 14 21.92 -2.04 -0.56
N VAL A 15 20.71 -1.92 -1.11
CA VAL A 15 19.82 -0.77 -0.93
C VAL A 15 19.04 -0.90 0.38
N LYS A 16 19.25 0.02 1.33
CA LYS A 16 18.50 0.10 2.60
C LYS A 16 17.25 0.94 2.43
N ILE A 17 16.10 0.32 2.66
CA ILE A 17 14.78 0.92 2.45
C ILE A 17 14.04 0.98 3.78
N LEU A 18 13.59 2.17 4.18
CA LEU A 18 12.56 2.35 5.19
C LEU A 18 11.21 2.52 4.49
N ALA A 19 10.28 1.63 4.73
CA ALA A 19 8.95 1.68 4.16
C ALA A 19 7.87 1.94 5.22
N LEU A 20 6.85 2.70 4.85
CA LEU A 20 5.74 3.13 5.71
C LEU A 20 4.40 2.75 5.08
N GLU A 21 3.48 2.26 5.93
CA GLU A 21 2.11 1.95 5.53
C GLU A 21 1.14 2.51 6.57
N SER A 22 0.21 3.34 6.11
CA SER A 22 -0.83 3.96 6.94
C SER A 22 -2.12 4.25 6.15
N SER A 23 -2.28 3.57 5.02
CA SER A 23 -3.38 3.83 4.07
C SER A 23 -4.73 3.29 4.54
N ALA A 24 -4.76 2.40 5.53
CA ALA A 24 -5.97 1.75 6.05
C ALA A 24 -6.05 1.82 7.59
N VAL A 25 -6.67 0.82 8.21
CA VAL A 25 -6.83 0.76 9.69
C VAL A 25 -5.56 0.39 10.43
N ALA A 26 -4.69 -0.39 9.81
CA ALA A 26 -3.41 -0.78 10.38
C ALA A 26 -2.31 0.25 10.04
N ALA A 27 -1.35 0.40 10.94
CA ALA A 27 -0.09 1.09 10.70
C ALA A 27 1.06 0.08 10.67
N SER A 28 2.03 0.30 9.80
CA SER A 28 3.19 -0.57 9.71
C SER A 28 4.42 0.22 9.22
N ALA A 29 5.58 -0.18 9.71
CA ALA A 29 6.88 0.28 9.23
C ALA A 29 7.79 -0.93 9.01
N ALA A 30 8.60 -0.93 7.97
CA ALA A 30 9.55 -2.00 7.67
C ALA A 30 10.91 -1.42 7.25
N LEU A 31 11.97 -2.05 7.73
CA LEU A 31 13.34 -1.81 7.31
C LEU A 31 13.81 -3.02 6.52
N CYS A 32 14.24 -2.79 5.30
CA CYS A 32 14.72 -3.83 4.39
C CYS A 32 16.10 -3.50 3.84
N GLU A 33 16.85 -4.52 3.51
CA GLU A 33 18.08 -4.44 2.73
C GLU A 33 17.91 -5.29 1.49
N ASP A 34 17.79 -4.66 0.33
CA ASP A 34 17.32 -5.28 -0.92
C ASP A 34 16.01 -6.06 -0.68
N GLU A 35 16.03 -7.36 -0.95
CA GLU A 35 14.89 -8.26 -0.75
C GLU A 35 14.79 -8.84 0.67
N THR A 36 15.70 -8.48 1.56
CA THR A 36 15.74 -9.03 2.92
C THR A 36 15.02 -8.11 3.89
N LEU A 37 14.03 -8.65 4.60
CA LEU A 37 13.39 -7.97 5.72
C LEU A 37 14.33 -8.00 6.93
N ILE A 38 14.77 -6.81 7.39
CA ILE A 38 15.64 -6.66 8.58
C ILE A 38 14.79 -6.54 9.85
N ALA A 39 13.80 -5.65 9.82
CA ALA A 39 12.89 -5.44 10.94
C ALA A 39 11.53 -4.92 10.45
N GLN A 40 10.47 -5.27 11.16
CA GLN A 40 9.11 -4.79 10.86
C GLN A 40 8.34 -4.57 12.16
N ALA A 41 7.56 -3.49 12.19
CA ALA A 41 6.51 -3.27 13.17
C ALA A 41 5.17 -3.18 12.47
N PHE A 42 4.15 -3.80 13.06
CA PHE A 42 2.77 -3.79 12.58
C PHE A 42 1.83 -3.58 13.77
N GLN A 43 0.88 -2.69 13.62
CA GLN A 43 -0.08 -2.38 14.67
C GLN A 43 -1.49 -2.17 14.08
N ASN A 44 -2.44 -2.94 14.58
CA ASN A 44 -3.86 -2.81 14.26
C ASN A 44 -4.65 -2.68 15.58
N SER A 45 -4.43 -1.57 16.30
CA SER A 45 -4.96 -1.35 17.66
C SER A 45 -6.06 -0.29 17.72
N GLY A 46 -6.44 0.30 16.56
CA GLY A 46 -7.43 1.37 16.50
C GLY A 46 -6.89 2.75 16.94
N LEU A 47 -5.60 2.86 17.28
CA LEU A 47 -4.96 4.15 17.54
C LEU A 47 -4.71 4.90 16.23
N THR A 48 -4.66 6.24 16.34
CA THR A 48 -4.41 7.08 15.16
C THR A 48 -2.97 6.96 14.66
N HIS A 49 -2.80 6.94 13.34
CA HIS A 49 -1.47 6.82 12.71
C HIS A 49 -0.50 7.94 13.10
N SER A 50 -1.01 9.14 13.43
CA SER A 50 -0.18 10.25 13.93
C SER A 50 0.48 9.96 15.28
N GLN A 51 -0.08 9.05 16.06
CA GLN A 51 0.46 8.63 17.36
C GLN A 51 1.39 7.41 17.24
N THR A 52 1.22 6.58 16.21
CA THR A 52 1.85 5.26 16.14
C THR A 52 2.98 5.17 15.13
N LEU A 53 2.86 5.85 13.98
CA LEU A 53 3.75 5.60 12.83
C LEU A 53 5.20 6.06 13.11
N LEU A 54 5.40 7.29 13.58
CA LEU A 54 6.75 7.80 13.84
C LEU A 54 7.44 7.05 14.98
N PRO A 55 6.79 6.76 16.14
CA PRO A 55 7.37 5.89 17.17
C PRO A 55 7.78 4.49 16.66
N MET A 56 7.00 3.89 15.73
CA MET A 56 7.42 2.62 15.10
C MET A 56 8.73 2.77 14.34
N VAL A 57 8.87 3.84 13.56
CA VAL A 57 10.10 4.13 12.80
C VAL A 57 11.28 4.31 13.74
N GLU A 58 11.11 5.11 14.79
CA GLU A 58 12.16 5.35 15.78
C GLU A 58 12.65 4.05 16.43
N HIS A 59 11.72 3.20 16.90
CA HIS A 59 12.05 1.91 17.49
C HIS A 59 12.77 0.96 16.52
N LEU A 60 12.33 0.91 15.25
CA LEU A 60 12.97 0.08 14.23
C LEU A 60 14.41 0.52 13.95
N LEU A 61 14.63 1.82 13.75
CA LEU A 61 15.95 2.37 13.48
C LEU A 61 16.88 2.18 14.69
N GLN A 62 16.41 2.48 15.89
CA GLN A 62 17.18 2.28 17.13
C GLN A 62 17.54 0.79 17.34
N GLY A 63 16.57 -0.12 17.16
CA GLY A 63 16.80 -1.56 17.29
C GLY A 63 17.82 -2.12 16.31
N CYS A 64 17.98 -1.46 15.17
CA CYS A 64 18.97 -1.83 14.13
C CYS A 64 20.25 -0.99 14.19
N SER A 65 20.40 -0.09 15.18
CA SER A 65 21.53 0.85 15.29
C SER A 65 21.73 1.70 14.05
N LEU A 66 20.62 2.14 13.41
CA LEU A 66 20.61 2.97 12.22
C LEU A 66 19.97 4.34 12.49
N THR A 67 20.34 5.29 11.66
CA THR A 67 19.73 6.62 11.57
C THR A 67 19.09 6.81 10.19
N PRO A 68 18.22 7.80 9.98
CA PRO A 68 17.69 8.10 8.65
C PRO A 68 18.78 8.38 7.59
N ALA A 69 19.95 8.84 7.99
CA ALA A 69 21.08 9.08 7.08
C ALA A 69 21.74 7.80 6.53
N ASP A 70 21.53 6.66 7.18
CA ASP A 70 22.06 5.37 6.76
C ASP A 70 21.16 4.65 5.74
N LEU A 71 19.99 5.22 5.47
CA LEU A 71 19.04 4.72 4.48
C LEU A 71 19.36 5.20 3.07
N ASP A 72 18.99 4.44 2.06
CA ASP A 72 19.15 4.82 0.65
C ASP A 72 17.82 5.29 0.04
N LEU A 73 16.69 4.81 0.57
CA LEU A 73 15.35 5.11 0.05
C LEU A 73 14.32 5.14 1.18
N ILE A 74 13.39 6.10 1.13
CA ILE A 74 12.23 6.16 2.01
C ILE A 74 10.97 5.97 1.19
N ALA A 75 10.23 4.91 1.47
CA ALA A 75 9.04 4.50 0.72
C ALA A 75 7.76 4.67 1.55
N VAL A 76 6.65 4.89 0.88
CA VAL A 76 5.34 4.98 1.53
C VAL A 76 4.23 4.53 0.59
N ALA A 77 3.20 3.88 1.12
CA ALA A 77 1.95 3.69 0.42
C ALA A 77 1.31 5.08 0.16
N ALA A 78 1.30 5.49 -1.10
CA ALA A 78 0.80 6.80 -1.51
C ALA A 78 -0.69 6.79 -1.89
N GLY A 79 -1.32 5.62 -1.99
CA GLY A 79 -2.72 5.43 -2.32
C GLY A 79 -2.99 4.25 -3.25
N PRO A 80 -4.27 3.88 -3.39
CA PRO A 80 -5.46 4.43 -2.74
C PRO A 80 -5.54 4.13 -1.22
N GLY A 81 -6.43 4.82 -0.51
CA GLY A 81 -6.64 4.57 0.91
C GLY A 81 -7.37 5.68 1.67
N SER A 82 -7.30 5.61 2.99
CA SER A 82 -7.82 6.61 3.91
C SER A 82 -7.16 7.97 3.66
N PHE A 83 -7.96 9.01 3.46
CA PHE A 83 -7.50 10.37 3.19
C PHE A 83 -6.55 10.89 4.28
N THR A 84 -6.92 10.69 5.55
CA THR A 84 -6.11 11.08 6.70
C THR A 84 -4.85 10.22 6.82
N GLY A 85 -5.00 8.91 6.69
CA GLY A 85 -3.88 7.97 6.78
C GLY A 85 -2.79 8.23 5.73
N LEU A 86 -3.20 8.39 4.46
CA LEU A 86 -2.26 8.71 3.37
C LEU A 86 -1.50 10.01 3.61
N ARG A 87 -2.18 11.07 4.10
CA ARG A 87 -1.53 12.33 4.41
C ARG A 87 -0.50 12.21 5.53
N ILE A 88 -0.83 11.46 6.58
CA ILE A 88 0.10 11.21 7.69
C ILE A 88 1.33 10.45 7.18
N GLY A 89 1.14 9.34 6.47
CA GLY A 89 2.25 8.54 5.93
C GLY A 89 3.14 9.32 4.98
N VAL A 90 2.54 9.99 4.00
CA VAL A 90 3.27 10.80 3.01
C VAL A 90 4.01 11.95 3.69
N ALA A 91 3.39 12.67 4.64
CA ALA A 91 4.06 13.75 5.37
C ALA A 91 5.25 13.23 6.21
N THR A 92 5.09 12.09 6.88
CA THR A 92 6.18 11.43 7.64
C THR A 92 7.32 11.03 6.72
N ALA A 93 7.03 10.34 5.60
CA ALA A 93 8.04 9.93 4.63
C ALA A 93 8.79 11.13 4.03
N LYS A 94 8.06 12.19 3.64
CA LYS A 94 8.66 13.44 3.12
C LYS A 94 9.58 14.08 4.14
N GLY A 95 9.16 14.20 5.40
CA GLY A 95 9.94 14.82 6.46
C GLY A 95 11.24 14.07 6.71
N LEU A 96 11.18 12.74 6.82
CA LEU A 96 12.35 11.88 7.00
C LEU A 96 13.30 11.96 5.81
N ALA A 97 12.76 11.85 4.58
CA ALA A 97 13.56 11.90 3.37
C ALA A 97 14.22 13.25 3.14
N TRP A 98 13.51 14.34 3.46
CA TRP A 98 14.07 15.69 3.38
C TRP A 98 15.21 15.88 4.38
N ALA A 99 15.01 15.49 5.64
CA ALA A 99 16.04 15.60 6.67
C ALA A 99 17.28 14.74 6.37
N ALA A 100 17.07 13.54 5.83
CA ALA A 100 18.16 12.62 5.46
C ALA A 100 18.77 12.89 4.08
N GLN A 101 18.21 13.80 3.29
CA GLN A 101 18.59 14.05 1.88
C GLN A 101 18.52 12.77 1.01
N ARG A 102 17.45 11.99 1.18
CA ARG A 102 17.26 10.71 0.48
C ARG A 102 16.08 10.80 -0.51
N PRO A 103 16.12 10.02 -1.60
CA PRO A 103 14.98 9.88 -2.50
C PRO A 103 13.79 9.20 -1.82
N CYS A 104 12.62 9.35 -2.43
CA CYS A 104 11.38 8.72 -2.02
C CYS A 104 10.85 7.75 -3.08
N ALA A 105 10.00 6.81 -2.63
CA ALA A 105 9.12 6.05 -3.50
C ALA A 105 7.67 6.14 -2.97
N GLY A 106 6.77 6.61 -3.84
CA GLY A 106 5.32 6.56 -3.59
C GLY A 106 4.73 5.31 -4.24
N CYS A 107 4.29 4.38 -3.41
CA CYS A 107 3.84 3.05 -3.83
C CYS A 107 2.32 2.97 -3.93
N SER A 108 1.79 2.18 -4.89
CA SER A 108 0.38 1.81 -4.90
C SER A 108 0.09 0.89 -3.72
N THR A 109 -0.90 1.24 -2.88
CA THR A 109 -1.32 0.40 -1.76
C THR A 109 -1.79 -0.98 -2.23
N LEU A 110 -2.52 -1.04 -3.35
CA LEU A 110 -3.06 -2.28 -3.89
C LEU A 110 -1.94 -3.18 -4.43
N GLU A 111 -0.95 -2.60 -5.10
CA GLU A 111 0.19 -3.38 -5.57
C GLU A 111 1.09 -3.84 -4.41
N SER A 112 1.28 -3.00 -3.39
CA SER A 112 2.02 -3.39 -2.19
C SER A 112 1.38 -4.60 -1.49
N MET A 113 0.04 -4.70 -1.48
CA MET A 113 -0.64 -5.89 -0.98
C MET A 113 -0.39 -7.13 -1.84
N ALA A 114 -0.31 -6.98 -3.16
CA ALA A 114 0.06 -8.10 -4.03
C ALA A 114 1.50 -8.57 -3.80
N TRP A 115 2.41 -7.66 -3.47
CA TRP A 115 3.78 -8.02 -3.06
C TRP A 115 3.83 -8.86 -1.78
N ASN A 116 2.90 -8.69 -0.82
CA ASN A 116 2.80 -9.59 0.35
C ASN A 116 2.54 -11.04 -0.05
N LEU A 117 1.98 -11.26 -1.24
CA LEU A 117 1.58 -12.55 -1.77
C LEU A 117 2.45 -13.00 -2.96
N ALA A 118 3.56 -12.35 -3.24
CA ALA A 118 4.43 -12.66 -4.39
C ALA A 118 4.94 -14.10 -4.39
N GLY A 119 5.11 -14.71 -3.20
CA GLY A 119 5.50 -16.12 -3.05
C GLY A 119 4.42 -17.17 -3.39
N PHE A 120 3.20 -16.72 -3.69
CA PHE A 120 2.09 -17.58 -4.11
C PHE A 120 2.02 -17.66 -5.64
N SER A 121 1.19 -18.59 -6.15
CA SER A 121 0.87 -18.67 -7.57
C SER A 121 -0.64 -18.49 -7.77
N GLY A 122 -1.05 -17.67 -8.72
CA GLY A 122 -2.45 -17.45 -9.05
C GLY A 122 -2.80 -15.97 -9.24
N GLN A 123 -4.10 -15.68 -9.16
CA GLN A 123 -4.61 -14.31 -9.29
C GLN A 123 -4.88 -13.71 -7.91
N VAL A 124 -4.31 -12.54 -7.66
CA VAL A 124 -4.54 -11.74 -6.46
C VAL A 124 -5.59 -10.67 -6.79
N CYS A 125 -6.62 -10.61 -5.97
CA CYS A 125 -7.62 -9.56 -5.96
C CYS A 125 -7.38 -8.67 -4.72
N ALA A 126 -6.65 -7.59 -4.90
CA ALA A 126 -6.43 -6.61 -3.84
C ALA A 126 -7.68 -5.75 -3.67
N ALA A 127 -8.20 -5.68 -2.44
CA ALA A 127 -9.44 -4.99 -2.12
C ALA A 127 -9.33 -4.21 -0.81
N MET A 128 -9.61 -2.90 -0.86
CA MET A 128 -9.74 -2.04 0.32
C MET A 128 -11.18 -1.52 0.43
N ASP A 129 -11.70 -1.44 1.65
CA ASP A 129 -13.04 -0.89 1.88
C ASP A 129 -13.07 0.62 1.55
N ALA A 130 -13.75 0.97 0.46
CA ALA A 130 -13.96 2.35 0.05
C ALA A 130 -15.30 2.93 0.56
N ARG A 131 -16.02 2.20 1.44
CA ARG A 131 -17.35 2.51 1.97
C ARG A 131 -18.46 2.47 0.92
N ARG A 132 -19.73 2.41 1.35
CA ARG A 132 -20.93 2.47 0.50
C ARG A 132 -20.94 1.37 -0.59
N HIS A 133 -20.65 0.13 -0.23
CA HIS A 133 -20.57 -1.04 -1.14
C HIS A 133 -19.58 -0.88 -2.30
N GLN A 134 -18.57 -0.02 -2.12
CA GLN A 134 -17.46 0.13 -3.06
C GLN A 134 -16.15 -0.31 -2.42
N ILE A 135 -15.23 -0.75 -3.28
CA ILE A 135 -13.86 -1.08 -2.91
C ILE A 135 -12.88 -0.32 -3.80
N TYR A 136 -11.72 0.00 -3.24
CA TYR A 136 -10.55 0.20 -4.08
C TYR A 136 -10.03 -1.16 -4.47
N ASN A 137 -9.80 -1.36 -5.76
CA ASN A 137 -9.44 -2.66 -6.32
C ASN A 137 -8.36 -2.55 -7.37
N ALA A 138 -7.47 -3.53 -7.38
CA ALA A 138 -6.63 -3.89 -8.52
C ALA A 138 -6.40 -5.39 -8.51
N ARG A 139 -6.20 -5.98 -9.68
CA ARG A 139 -5.92 -7.41 -9.83
C ARG A 139 -4.51 -7.62 -10.35
N PHE A 140 -3.91 -8.71 -9.89
CA PHE A 140 -2.52 -9.06 -10.23
C PHE A 140 -2.42 -10.56 -10.50
N GLN A 141 -1.47 -10.92 -11.37
CA GLN A 141 -0.98 -12.28 -11.50
C GLN A 141 0.29 -12.41 -10.66
N VAL A 142 0.37 -13.43 -9.82
CA VAL A 142 1.58 -13.80 -9.07
C VAL A 142 2.01 -15.21 -9.46
N ASP A 143 3.31 -15.43 -9.51
CA ASP A 143 3.94 -16.69 -9.98
C ASP A 143 5.20 -17.06 -9.18
N GLY A 144 5.28 -16.57 -7.95
CA GLY A 144 6.45 -16.77 -7.07
C GLY A 144 7.54 -15.70 -7.22
N GLN A 145 7.33 -14.71 -8.08
CA GLN A 145 8.28 -13.60 -8.33
C GLN A 145 7.62 -12.24 -8.08
N CYS A 146 7.57 -11.41 -9.12
CA CYS A 146 6.98 -10.07 -9.06
C CYS A 146 5.49 -10.11 -9.41
N PRO A 147 4.62 -9.40 -8.70
CA PRO A 147 3.24 -9.23 -9.11
C PRO A 147 3.15 -8.53 -10.47
N ARG A 148 2.51 -9.17 -11.44
CA ARG A 148 2.18 -8.55 -12.73
C ARG A 148 0.77 -7.97 -12.67
N ARG A 149 0.65 -6.68 -12.86
CA ARG A 149 -0.63 -5.96 -12.83
C ARG A 149 -1.54 -6.40 -13.97
N LEU A 150 -2.81 -6.71 -13.66
CA LEU A 150 -3.87 -7.04 -14.61
C LEU A 150 -4.85 -5.88 -14.82
N THR A 151 -5.14 -5.10 -13.76
CA THR A 151 -6.01 -3.92 -13.84
C THR A 151 -5.37 -2.72 -13.15
N PRO A 152 -5.67 -1.48 -13.58
CA PRO A 152 -5.23 -0.28 -12.85
C PRO A 152 -5.86 -0.20 -11.47
N ASP A 153 -5.30 0.64 -10.60
CA ASP A 153 -5.94 1.01 -9.34
C ASP A 153 -7.24 1.76 -9.64
N ARG A 154 -8.33 1.33 -9.04
CA ARG A 154 -9.67 1.88 -9.32
C ARG A 154 -10.57 1.82 -8.09
N ALA A 155 -11.62 2.64 -8.09
CA ALA A 155 -12.78 2.46 -7.23
C ALA A 155 -13.88 1.77 -8.05
N ILE A 156 -14.42 0.65 -7.55
CA ILE A 156 -15.40 -0.19 -8.23
C ILE A 156 -16.45 -0.66 -7.23
N SER A 157 -17.69 -0.88 -7.66
CA SER A 157 -18.68 -1.56 -6.83
C SER A 157 -18.37 -3.06 -6.73
N LEU A 158 -18.86 -3.70 -5.66
CA LEU A 158 -18.75 -5.16 -5.55
C LEU A 158 -19.51 -5.85 -6.68
N ASP A 159 -20.66 -5.31 -7.09
CA ASP A 159 -21.48 -5.87 -8.16
C ASP A 159 -20.75 -5.83 -9.52
N ASP A 160 -20.10 -4.70 -9.83
CA ASP A 160 -19.32 -4.59 -11.07
C ASP A 160 -18.11 -5.56 -11.06
N LEU A 161 -17.45 -5.74 -9.89
CA LEU A 161 -16.36 -6.71 -9.76
C LEU A 161 -16.87 -8.15 -9.97
N VAL A 162 -18.03 -8.49 -9.41
CA VAL A 162 -18.67 -9.80 -9.60
C VAL A 162 -19.00 -10.02 -11.08
N GLN A 163 -19.54 -9.01 -11.77
CA GLN A 163 -19.81 -9.09 -13.21
C GLN A 163 -18.54 -9.28 -14.03
N GLU A 164 -17.46 -8.54 -13.71
CA GLU A 164 -16.17 -8.66 -14.39
C GLU A 164 -15.56 -10.07 -14.24
N LEU A 165 -15.78 -10.70 -13.09
CA LEU A 165 -15.22 -12.02 -12.78
C LEU A 165 -16.20 -13.17 -13.10
N ALA A 166 -17.39 -12.88 -13.60
CA ALA A 166 -18.40 -13.89 -13.92
C ALA A 166 -17.84 -14.93 -14.89
N GLY A 167 -18.05 -16.20 -14.55
CA GLY A 167 -17.59 -17.34 -15.35
C GLY A 167 -16.11 -17.69 -15.22
N THR A 168 -15.31 -16.91 -14.45
CA THR A 168 -13.91 -17.31 -14.19
C THR A 168 -13.85 -18.58 -13.34
N GLN A 169 -12.96 -19.50 -13.72
CA GLN A 169 -12.67 -20.70 -12.93
C GLN A 169 -11.38 -20.54 -12.12
N THR A 170 -10.64 -19.46 -12.34
CA THR A 170 -9.40 -19.20 -11.62
C THR A 170 -9.70 -18.63 -10.23
N PRO A 171 -9.27 -19.30 -9.15
CA PRO A 171 -9.47 -18.78 -7.81
C PRO A 171 -8.82 -17.41 -7.61
N GLN A 172 -9.57 -16.50 -6.99
CA GLN A 172 -9.10 -15.17 -6.64
C GLN A 172 -8.56 -15.19 -5.19
N LEU A 173 -7.27 -14.95 -4.99
CA LEU A 173 -6.68 -14.77 -3.66
C LEU A 173 -6.93 -13.34 -3.20
N VAL A 174 -7.87 -13.17 -2.27
CA VAL A 174 -8.38 -11.86 -1.85
C VAL A 174 -7.59 -11.32 -0.67
N VAL A 175 -7.09 -10.08 -0.77
CA VAL A 175 -6.19 -9.43 0.20
C VAL A 175 -6.61 -7.98 0.45
N GLY A 176 -6.37 -7.46 1.66
CA GLY A 176 -6.68 -6.10 2.08
C GLY A 176 -7.74 -6.05 3.19
N ASP A 177 -7.99 -4.87 3.72
CA ASP A 177 -9.03 -4.62 4.74
C ASP A 177 -10.46 -4.77 4.18
N GLY A 178 -10.65 -4.67 2.86
CA GLY A 178 -11.89 -5.01 2.15
C GLY A 178 -11.99 -6.48 1.71
N ALA A 179 -11.01 -7.33 2.06
CA ALA A 179 -10.94 -8.70 1.57
C ALA A 179 -12.15 -9.55 1.97
N GLN A 180 -12.68 -9.40 3.19
CA GLN A 180 -13.85 -10.17 3.62
C GLN A 180 -15.09 -9.80 2.80
N LEU A 181 -15.35 -8.50 2.61
CA LEU A 181 -16.47 -8.02 1.78
C LEU A 181 -16.40 -8.56 0.36
N CYS A 182 -15.20 -8.51 -0.22
CA CYS A 182 -14.96 -9.00 -1.57
C CYS A 182 -15.13 -10.53 -1.67
N TYR A 183 -14.58 -11.27 -0.72
CA TYR A 183 -14.70 -12.73 -0.63
C TYR A 183 -16.16 -13.17 -0.54
N ASP A 184 -16.95 -12.54 0.34
CA ASP A 184 -18.37 -12.88 0.52
C ASP A 184 -19.17 -12.63 -0.75
N ALA A 185 -18.93 -11.49 -1.43
CA ALA A 185 -19.61 -11.18 -2.69
C ALA A 185 -19.25 -12.17 -3.81
N LEU A 186 -17.96 -12.50 -3.98
CA LEU A 186 -17.50 -13.44 -5.00
C LEU A 186 -18.05 -14.86 -4.75
N THR A 187 -17.98 -15.34 -3.51
CA THR A 187 -18.47 -16.69 -3.17
C THR A 187 -19.98 -16.81 -3.29
N ALA A 188 -20.73 -15.77 -2.92
CA ALA A 188 -22.19 -15.73 -3.11
C ALA A 188 -22.58 -15.79 -4.60
N ALA A 189 -21.73 -15.27 -5.48
CA ALA A 189 -21.91 -15.35 -6.95
C ALA A 189 -21.34 -16.64 -7.58
N GLY A 190 -20.84 -17.59 -6.78
CA GLY A 190 -20.26 -18.84 -7.27
C GLY A 190 -18.86 -18.68 -7.90
N ILE A 191 -18.18 -17.55 -7.70
CA ILE A 191 -16.83 -17.29 -8.20
C ILE A 191 -15.83 -17.86 -7.20
N PRO A 192 -14.88 -18.70 -7.63
CA PRO A 192 -13.86 -19.25 -6.74
C PRO A 192 -13.01 -18.14 -6.10
N ALA A 193 -13.01 -18.08 -4.77
CA ALA A 193 -12.23 -17.11 -4.01
C ALA A 193 -11.63 -17.75 -2.76
N VAL A 194 -10.48 -17.25 -2.35
CA VAL A 194 -9.76 -17.67 -1.14
C VAL A 194 -9.26 -16.43 -0.42
N LEU A 195 -9.48 -16.34 0.88
CA LEU A 195 -8.89 -15.27 1.67
C LEU A 195 -7.39 -15.49 1.86
N ALA A 196 -6.62 -14.43 1.71
CA ALA A 196 -5.20 -14.45 2.06
C ALA A 196 -4.99 -14.89 3.52
N PRO A 197 -3.89 -15.56 3.86
CA PRO A 197 -3.56 -15.90 5.24
C PRO A 197 -3.67 -14.68 6.17
N PRO A 198 -4.17 -14.82 7.42
CA PRO A 198 -4.45 -13.68 8.29
C PRO A 198 -3.28 -12.72 8.51
N ASN A 199 -2.07 -13.26 8.59
CA ASN A 199 -0.82 -12.49 8.77
C ASN A 199 -0.34 -11.75 7.51
N LEU A 200 -0.87 -12.10 6.33
CA LEU A 200 -0.54 -11.47 5.04
C LEU A 200 -1.72 -10.67 4.46
N ARG A 201 -2.88 -10.71 5.13
CA ARG A 201 -4.12 -10.16 4.59
C ARG A 201 -4.17 -8.64 4.62
N MET A 202 -3.60 -8.02 5.65
CA MET A 202 -3.65 -6.57 5.80
C MET A 202 -2.53 -5.88 5.01
N GLN A 203 -2.71 -4.58 4.78
CA GLN A 203 -1.67 -3.71 4.24
C GLN A 203 -0.42 -3.79 5.12
N SER A 204 0.75 -3.87 4.50
CA SER A 204 2.02 -4.05 5.18
C SER A 204 3.14 -3.25 4.55
N ALA A 205 3.97 -2.64 5.37
CA ALA A 205 5.15 -1.91 4.92
C ALA A 205 6.19 -2.81 4.24
N TRP A 206 6.17 -4.13 4.49
CA TRP A 206 6.96 -5.09 3.71
C TRP A 206 6.65 -5.03 2.22
N GLY A 207 5.35 -5.10 1.85
CA GLY A 207 4.94 -5.00 0.46
C GLY A 207 5.30 -3.66 -0.17
N VAL A 208 5.21 -2.56 0.62
CA VAL A 208 5.67 -1.23 0.18
C VAL A 208 7.17 -1.23 -0.11
N ALA A 209 8.00 -1.84 0.75
CA ALA A 209 9.44 -1.94 0.54
C ALA A 209 9.78 -2.74 -0.73
N ARG A 210 9.08 -3.86 -0.98
CA ARG A 210 9.28 -4.70 -2.17
C ARG A 210 8.96 -3.94 -3.46
N GLN A 211 7.83 -3.23 -3.48
CA GLN A 211 7.47 -2.38 -4.63
C GLN A 211 8.46 -1.23 -4.81
N ALA A 212 8.88 -0.59 -3.71
CA ALA A 212 9.83 0.51 -3.75
C ALA A 212 11.20 0.09 -4.31
N LEU A 213 11.67 -1.11 -3.97
CA LEU A 213 12.90 -1.67 -4.55
C LEU A 213 12.77 -1.81 -6.07
N ALA A 214 11.65 -2.35 -6.56
CA ALA A 214 11.39 -2.48 -7.99
C ALA A 214 11.36 -1.11 -8.70
N LEU A 215 10.71 -0.10 -8.09
CA LEU A 215 10.68 1.27 -8.59
C LEU A 215 12.09 1.89 -8.63
N ALA A 216 12.90 1.68 -7.59
CA ALA A 216 14.28 2.18 -7.54
C ALA A 216 15.15 1.55 -8.62
N GLN A 217 15.04 0.24 -8.83
CA GLN A 217 15.76 -0.48 -9.90
C GLN A 217 15.33 -0.02 -11.30
N ALA A 218 14.07 0.42 -11.46
CA ALA A 218 13.57 1.03 -12.69
C ALA A 218 13.89 2.53 -12.82
N GLY A 219 14.62 3.14 -11.87
CA GLY A 219 14.95 4.57 -11.88
C GLY A 219 13.74 5.49 -11.62
N GLN A 220 12.66 4.98 -11.00
CA GLN A 220 11.39 5.69 -10.77
C GLN A 220 11.29 6.22 -9.33
N THR A 221 12.38 6.68 -8.76
CA THR A 221 12.37 7.38 -7.48
C THR A 221 11.98 8.84 -7.63
N LEU A 222 11.48 9.43 -6.55
CA LEU A 222 11.02 10.81 -6.48
C LEU A 222 11.88 11.63 -5.51
N SER A 223 11.99 12.91 -5.75
CA SER A 223 12.43 13.83 -4.69
C SER A 223 11.35 13.95 -3.63
N PRO A 224 11.69 14.31 -2.37
CA PRO A 224 10.68 14.54 -1.34
C PRO A 224 9.61 15.57 -1.74
N ALA A 225 9.97 16.56 -2.56
CA ALA A 225 9.01 17.58 -3.05
C ALA A 225 7.94 16.98 -3.97
N GLN A 226 8.29 16.01 -4.79
CA GLN A 226 7.40 15.37 -5.76
C GLN A 226 6.46 14.32 -5.15
N LEU A 227 6.81 13.78 -3.97
CA LEU A 227 6.00 12.78 -3.30
C LEU A 227 4.67 13.38 -2.84
N VAL A 228 3.55 12.89 -3.35
CA VAL A 228 2.20 13.34 -3.01
C VAL A 228 1.25 12.15 -2.88
N PRO A 229 0.18 12.26 -2.08
CA PRO A 229 -0.87 11.23 -2.05
C PRO A 229 -1.59 11.11 -3.40
N VAL A 230 -1.97 9.89 -3.76
CA VAL A 230 -2.78 9.58 -4.96
C VAL A 230 -4.21 9.25 -4.53
N TYR A 231 -5.15 10.11 -4.91
CA TYR A 231 -6.56 9.96 -4.55
C TYR A 231 -7.36 9.43 -5.73
N HIS A 232 -8.03 8.29 -5.54
CA HIS A 232 -8.92 7.69 -6.53
C HIS A 232 -10.39 8.07 -6.33
N ARG A 233 -10.69 8.85 -5.29
CA ARG A 233 -12.01 9.45 -5.02
C ARG A 233 -11.82 10.83 -4.42
N LEU A 234 -12.80 11.70 -4.63
CA LEU A 234 -12.87 12.97 -3.92
C LEU A 234 -12.99 12.74 -2.41
N SER A 235 -12.43 13.61 -1.61
CA SER A 235 -12.64 13.59 -0.16
C SER A 235 -14.13 13.74 0.18
N GLN A 236 -14.53 13.34 1.38
CA GLN A 236 -15.91 13.51 1.83
C GLN A 236 -16.32 14.99 1.78
N ALA A 237 -15.45 15.88 2.23
CA ALA A 237 -15.70 17.33 2.21
C ALA A 237 -15.88 17.90 0.79
N GLU A 238 -15.07 17.44 -0.18
CA GLU A 238 -15.21 17.85 -1.57
C GLU A 238 -16.51 17.32 -2.20
N ARG A 239 -16.90 16.09 -1.90
CA ARG A 239 -18.18 15.53 -2.37
C ARG A 239 -19.37 16.29 -1.79
N GLU A 240 -19.39 16.51 -0.47
CA GLU A 240 -20.45 17.28 0.20
C GLU A 240 -20.53 18.73 -0.31
N ARG A 241 -19.40 19.30 -0.66
CA ARG A 241 -19.37 20.63 -1.29
C ARG A 241 -20.00 20.60 -2.68
N LEU A 242 -19.63 19.63 -3.54
CA LEU A 242 -20.20 19.48 -4.87
C LEU A 242 -21.72 19.18 -4.82
N GLU A 243 -22.16 18.35 -3.89
CA GLU A 243 -23.57 18.07 -3.67
C GLU A 243 -24.36 19.34 -3.28
N ARG A 244 -23.79 20.18 -2.39
CA ARG A 244 -24.41 21.48 -2.03
C ARG A 244 -24.43 22.46 -3.21
N GLU A 245 -23.36 22.54 -3.98
CA GLU A 245 -23.28 23.41 -5.16
C GLU A 245 -24.31 22.98 -6.23
N GLN A 246 -24.48 21.68 -6.46
CA GLN A 246 -25.50 21.11 -7.38
C GLN A 246 -26.92 21.37 -6.87
N ALA A 247 -27.19 21.17 -5.57
CA ALA A 247 -28.49 21.46 -4.96
C ALA A 247 -28.86 22.95 -5.05
N ALA A 248 -27.88 23.84 -4.89
CA ALA A 248 -28.10 25.29 -5.01
C ALA A 248 -28.43 25.71 -6.45
N GLN A 249 -27.83 25.06 -7.45
CA GLN A 249 -28.11 25.34 -8.88
C GLN A 249 -29.50 24.84 -9.32
N THR A 250 -30.00 23.76 -8.71
CA THR A 250 -31.35 23.22 -9.01
C THR A 250 -32.47 23.99 -8.32
N HIS A 251 -32.16 24.89 -7.36
CA HIS A 251 -33.14 25.70 -6.61
C HIS A 251 -33.23 27.15 -7.11
N HIS A 252 -32.71 27.49 -8.30
CA HIS A 252 -33.00 28.77 -8.95
C HIS A 252 -34.07 28.55 -10.02
N PRO A 253 -35.39 28.71 -9.71
CA PRO A 253 -36.42 28.83 -10.73
C PRO A 253 -36.25 30.20 -11.45
N GLN A 254 -36.31 30.15 -12.78
CA GLN A 254 -36.45 31.37 -13.60
C GLN A 254 -37.75 32.10 -13.29
#